data_ad8e2152cd2e13ed22c49d1a600e58b1
#
_entry.id   ad8e2152cd2e13ed22c49d1a600e58b1
#
_cell.length_a   1.000
_cell.length_b   1.000
_cell.length_c   1.000
_cell.angle_alpha   90.00
_cell.angle_beta   90.00
_cell.angle_gamma   90.00
#
_symmetry.space_group_name_H-M   'P 1'
#
loop_
_entity.id
_entity.type
_entity.pdbx_description
1 polymer ?
#
loop_
_entity_poly.entity_id
_entity_poly.type
_entity_poly.pdbx_seq_one_letter_code
_entity_poly.pdbx_strand_id
1 'polypeptide(L)'
;MTIRVYNTLTKQKEEFVPVHPGKANIYVCGVTPYNHPHIGNARPFVTWDVIRRFLEHEGYDVLHVQNFTDVDDKIINTANKEGVLWSDVCGRYIDAYFEVMDKLNVRRAHVYPRVSEHMEEIIETVKALIDRGYAYEMDGDVYYSVEKFEHYGELSGRNLEDMMAGARVDVNDKKHNPMDFALWKAAKPGEPSWSSPWGEGRPGWHIECSTMSMKYLGETFDFHGGGSDLIFPHHENEIAQSEGCTGCHPFVKYWLHNGFITVNEEKMSKSLGNFFMVIDILEHYEPETLRFFILSTHYRSPLDFSDERLAEAQRSLSRLKTAQENLQALMALMNAGPTEESLKLRRKVLELRNEFMEAMRDDFNTALAISHMFALAKEINIYHQSIVSVGSKPDGKLVSILQSVFSEMCFIIGVLESTQGAVEAESCGLEEPLMEMLIAMRQEARSNKDYAQADALRNKLSEIGIVLEDTPQGVRWKKQ
;
A
#
# COMPACT_ATOMS: atom_id res chain seq x y z
N MET A 1 22.82 6.31 7.57
CA MET A 1 22.69 6.59 6.13
C MET A 1 21.34 7.22 5.91
N THR A 2 21.23 8.17 4.99
CA THR A 2 20.06 9.04 4.89
C THR A 2 19.15 8.58 3.76
N ILE A 3 17.85 8.54 3.99
CA ILE A 3 16.83 8.31 2.94
C ILE A 3 16.67 9.61 2.16
N ARG A 4 16.66 9.55 0.85
CA ARG A 4 16.38 10.70 -0.05
C ARG A 4 15.17 10.37 -0.90
N VAL A 5 14.28 11.33 -1.06
CA VAL A 5 13.02 11.16 -1.80
C VAL A 5 12.86 12.29 -2.83
N TYR A 6 12.36 11.97 -4.00
CA TYR A 6 12.01 12.98 -4.98
C TYR A 6 10.68 13.63 -4.58
N ASN A 7 10.75 14.91 -4.26
CA ASN A 7 9.58 15.69 -3.91
C ASN A 7 8.99 16.37 -5.16
N THR A 8 7.75 16.07 -5.48
CA THR A 8 7.06 16.66 -6.64
C THR A 8 6.92 18.18 -6.51
N LEU A 9 6.76 18.69 -5.28
CA LEU A 9 6.62 20.12 -5.02
C LEU A 9 7.89 20.89 -5.42
N THR A 10 9.04 20.45 -4.94
CA THR A 10 10.33 21.13 -5.20
C THR A 10 11.01 20.65 -6.47
N LYS A 11 10.54 19.53 -7.05
CA LYS A 11 11.13 18.86 -8.24
C LYS A 11 12.59 18.43 -8.04
N GLN A 12 12.96 18.14 -6.79
CA GLN A 12 14.31 17.74 -6.40
C GLN A 12 14.29 16.49 -5.51
N LYS A 13 15.42 15.78 -5.45
CA LYS A 13 15.64 14.76 -4.43
C LYS A 13 16.11 15.45 -3.15
N GLU A 14 15.39 15.23 -2.08
CA GLU A 14 15.63 15.79 -0.76
C GLU A 14 15.90 14.71 0.27
N GLU A 15 16.62 15.08 1.31
CA GLU A 15 16.79 14.23 2.48
C GLU A 15 15.45 14.11 3.23
N PHE A 16 15.06 12.88 3.56
CA PHE A 16 13.89 12.67 4.42
C PHE A 16 14.19 13.07 5.86
N VAL A 17 13.59 14.14 6.30
CA VAL A 17 13.60 14.62 7.68
C VAL A 17 12.16 14.61 8.19
N PRO A 18 11.77 13.67 9.07
CA PRO A 18 10.39 13.52 9.51
C PRO A 18 9.92 14.77 10.30
N VAL A 19 8.59 15.02 10.28
CA VAL A 19 7.95 16.05 11.10
C VAL A 19 8.16 15.74 12.58
N HIS A 20 8.02 14.48 12.95
CA HIS A 20 8.27 13.99 14.30
C HIS A 20 9.41 12.98 14.29
N PRO A 21 10.49 13.19 15.05
CA PRO A 21 11.63 12.27 15.07
C PRO A 21 11.22 10.81 15.30
N GLY A 22 11.72 9.92 14.43
CA GLY A 22 11.44 8.48 14.49
C GLY A 22 10.05 8.06 13.98
N LYS A 23 9.22 8.98 13.50
CA LYS A 23 7.92 8.69 12.91
C LYS A 23 7.90 9.00 11.41
N ALA A 24 7.00 8.34 10.70
CA ALA A 24 6.72 8.64 9.29
C ALA A 24 5.20 8.56 9.05
N ASN A 25 4.57 9.69 8.86
CA ASN A 25 3.14 9.80 8.63
C ASN A 25 2.85 9.85 7.13
N ILE A 26 2.01 8.93 6.66
CA ILE A 26 1.71 8.74 5.23
C ILE A 26 0.20 8.88 5.02
N TYR A 27 -0.21 9.72 4.07
CA TYR A 27 -1.54 9.74 3.51
C TYR A 27 -1.51 9.35 2.04
N VAL A 28 -2.34 8.40 1.65
CA VAL A 28 -2.49 7.99 0.25
C VAL A 28 -3.94 8.14 -0.16
N CYS A 29 -4.18 8.90 -1.23
CA CYS A 29 -5.50 8.98 -1.82
C CYS A 29 -5.99 7.58 -2.21
N GLY A 30 -7.13 7.18 -1.65
CA GLY A 30 -7.72 5.88 -1.86
C GLY A 30 -8.55 5.79 -3.15
N VAL A 31 -9.37 4.77 -3.24
CA VAL A 31 -10.22 4.54 -4.39
C VAL A 31 -11.63 5.08 -4.18
N THR A 32 -12.29 5.44 -5.28
CA THR A 32 -13.75 5.56 -5.33
C THR A 32 -14.31 4.17 -5.61
N PRO A 33 -15.02 3.52 -4.66
CA PRO A 33 -15.45 2.14 -4.75
C PRO A 33 -16.74 1.99 -5.56
N TYR A 34 -16.65 2.06 -6.89
CA TYR A 34 -17.79 1.91 -7.82
C TYR A 34 -17.57 0.80 -8.85
N ASN A 35 -16.40 0.18 -8.87
CA ASN A 35 -16.02 -0.93 -9.75
C ASN A 35 -14.84 -1.69 -9.16
N HIS A 36 -14.57 -2.90 -9.67
CA HIS A 36 -13.37 -3.66 -9.31
C HIS A 36 -12.09 -2.84 -9.56
N PRO A 37 -11.01 -3.05 -8.76
CA PRO A 37 -9.74 -2.39 -8.97
C PRO A 37 -9.12 -2.78 -10.32
N HIS A 38 -8.63 -1.79 -11.04
CA HIS A 38 -7.81 -2.00 -12.22
C HIS A 38 -6.32 -1.87 -11.89
N ILE A 39 -5.45 -2.29 -12.79
CA ILE A 39 -4.00 -2.28 -12.58
C ILE A 39 -3.46 -0.87 -12.22
N GLY A 40 -4.06 0.19 -12.77
CA GLY A 40 -3.72 1.57 -12.43
C GLY A 40 -4.03 1.93 -10.97
N ASN A 41 -5.07 1.30 -10.36
CA ASN A 41 -5.33 1.45 -8.93
C ASN A 41 -4.35 0.61 -8.09
N ALA A 42 -3.99 -0.58 -8.54
CA ALA A 42 -3.10 -1.47 -7.79
C ALA A 42 -1.68 -0.90 -7.65
N ARG A 43 -1.17 -0.22 -8.69
CA ARG A 43 0.19 0.30 -8.72
C ARG A 43 0.55 1.21 -7.55
N PRO A 44 -0.21 2.27 -7.23
CA PRO A 44 0.09 3.12 -6.06
C PRO A 44 0.14 2.30 -4.77
N PHE A 45 -0.84 1.43 -4.53
CA PHE A 45 -0.94 0.71 -3.25
C PHE A 45 0.17 -0.32 -3.06
N VAL A 46 0.58 -1.02 -4.11
CA VAL A 46 1.77 -1.89 -4.10
C VAL A 46 3.04 -1.07 -3.83
N THR A 47 3.18 0.10 -4.46
CA THR A 47 4.32 1.00 -4.24
C THR A 47 4.37 1.49 -2.79
N TRP A 48 3.23 1.97 -2.26
CA TRP A 48 3.16 2.49 -0.90
C TRP A 48 3.33 1.40 0.17
N ASP A 49 2.94 0.16 -0.12
CA ASP A 49 3.25 -0.97 0.75
C ASP A 49 4.76 -1.20 0.87
N VAL A 50 5.50 -1.14 -0.25
CA VAL A 50 6.96 -1.28 -0.23
C VAL A 50 7.63 -0.09 0.47
N ILE A 51 7.18 1.14 0.24
CA ILE A 51 7.68 2.34 0.94
C ILE A 51 7.48 2.17 2.45
N ARG A 52 6.28 1.78 2.88
CA ARG A 52 5.97 1.52 4.28
C ARG A 52 6.85 0.43 4.88
N ARG A 53 6.96 -0.75 4.22
CA ARG A 53 7.81 -1.86 4.67
C ARG A 53 9.26 -1.42 4.84
N PHE A 54 9.77 -0.62 3.92
CA PHE A 54 11.14 -0.11 3.98
C PHE A 54 11.34 0.90 5.11
N LEU A 55 10.41 1.85 5.29
CA LEU A 55 10.48 2.83 6.39
C LEU A 55 10.42 2.15 7.76
N GLU A 56 9.52 1.17 7.94
CA GLU A 56 9.45 0.35 9.16
C GLU A 56 10.75 -0.44 9.39
N HIS A 57 11.34 -1.00 8.31
CA HIS A 57 12.62 -1.69 8.38
C HIS A 57 13.78 -0.76 8.79
N GLU A 58 13.77 0.49 8.35
CA GLU A 58 14.73 1.53 8.77
C GLU A 58 14.46 2.06 10.20
N GLY A 59 13.43 1.55 10.87
CA GLY A 59 13.12 1.81 12.28
C GLY A 59 12.17 2.97 12.53
N TYR A 60 11.45 3.45 11.51
CA TYR A 60 10.42 4.46 11.69
C TYR A 60 9.11 3.82 12.18
N ASP A 61 8.45 4.50 13.13
CA ASP A 61 7.05 4.24 13.50
C ASP A 61 6.15 4.86 12.42
N VAL A 62 5.57 3.99 11.56
CA VAL A 62 4.80 4.45 10.39
C VAL A 62 3.32 4.46 10.70
N LEU A 63 2.67 5.62 10.50
CA LEU A 63 1.22 5.73 10.46
C LEU A 63 0.76 5.93 9.01
N HIS A 64 0.13 4.91 8.43
CA HIS A 64 -0.41 4.94 7.07
C HIS A 64 -1.93 5.07 7.10
N VAL A 65 -2.43 6.15 6.52
CA VAL A 65 -3.85 6.47 6.35
C VAL A 65 -4.19 6.43 4.86
N GLN A 66 -5.26 5.74 4.51
CA GLN A 66 -5.75 5.65 3.13
C GLN A 66 -7.28 5.69 3.14
N ASN A 67 -7.87 6.68 2.48
CA ASN A 67 -9.32 6.86 2.50
C ASN A 67 -10.07 5.98 1.48
N PHE A 68 -11.40 5.92 1.66
CA PHE A 68 -12.34 5.57 0.61
C PHE A 68 -13.24 6.78 0.31
N THR A 69 -13.25 7.20 -0.97
CA THR A 69 -14.21 8.19 -1.47
C THR A 69 -15.53 7.48 -1.73
N ASP A 70 -16.29 7.23 -0.66
CA ASP A 70 -17.54 6.47 -0.70
C ASP A 70 -18.78 7.32 -1.01
N VAL A 71 -18.60 8.61 -1.30
CA VAL A 71 -19.63 9.54 -1.76
C VAL A 71 -19.15 10.25 -3.02
N ASP A 72 -19.57 9.77 -4.19
CA ASP A 72 -19.12 10.29 -5.50
C ASP A 72 -20.20 10.08 -6.59
N ASP A 73 -20.20 10.92 -7.62
CA ASP A 73 -21.10 10.82 -8.77
C ASP A 73 -21.06 9.44 -9.46
N LYS A 74 -19.89 8.79 -9.52
CA LYS A 74 -19.73 7.46 -10.14
C LYS A 74 -20.46 6.38 -9.35
N ILE A 75 -20.43 6.46 -8.02
CA ILE A 75 -21.12 5.53 -7.12
C ILE A 75 -22.62 5.73 -7.26
N ILE A 76 -23.10 6.98 -7.22
CA ILE A 76 -24.52 7.33 -7.35
C ILE A 76 -25.05 6.84 -8.69
N ASN A 77 -24.33 7.10 -9.78
CA ASN A 77 -24.70 6.64 -11.12
C ASN A 77 -24.74 5.12 -11.24
N THR A 78 -23.80 4.42 -10.60
CA THR A 78 -23.78 2.94 -10.57
C THR A 78 -24.99 2.41 -9.79
N ALA A 79 -25.26 2.95 -8.60
CA ALA A 79 -26.39 2.59 -7.77
C ALA A 79 -27.74 2.81 -8.49
N ASN A 80 -27.91 3.95 -9.13
CA ASN A 80 -29.11 4.26 -9.94
C ASN A 80 -29.30 3.31 -11.11
N LYS A 81 -28.21 2.96 -11.82
CA LYS A 81 -28.24 2.01 -12.94
C LYS A 81 -28.60 0.59 -12.49
N GLU A 82 -28.12 0.17 -11.33
CA GLU A 82 -28.37 -1.16 -10.76
C GLU A 82 -29.68 -1.23 -9.95
N GLY A 83 -30.25 -0.09 -9.56
CA GLY A 83 -31.47 -0.03 -8.73
C GLY A 83 -31.22 -0.45 -7.27
N VAL A 84 -30.02 -0.18 -6.73
CA VAL A 84 -29.60 -0.51 -5.36
C VAL A 84 -29.22 0.75 -4.60
N LEU A 85 -28.96 0.63 -3.28
CA LEU A 85 -28.46 1.76 -2.51
C LEU A 85 -26.98 2.02 -2.86
N TRP A 86 -26.59 3.30 -2.81
CA TRP A 86 -25.19 3.70 -3.02
C TRP A 86 -24.23 3.03 -2.01
N SER A 87 -24.69 2.84 -0.76
CA SER A 87 -23.95 2.14 0.29
C SER A 87 -23.66 0.68 -0.05
N ASP A 88 -24.60 -0.01 -0.75
CA ASP A 88 -24.42 -1.41 -1.16
C ASP A 88 -23.37 -1.52 -2.27
N VAL A 89 -23.34 -0.53 -3.17
CA VAL A 89 -22.27 -0.41 -4.20
C VAL A 89 -20.93 -0.22 -3.52
N CYS A 90 -20.83 0.72 -2.58
CA CYS A 90 -19.59 0.98 -1.82
C CYS A 90 -19.12 -0.27 -1.08
N GLY A 91 -19.98 -0.92 -0.31
CA GLY A 91 -19.64 -2.11 0.46
C GLY A 91 -19.03 -3.19 -0.42
N ARG A 92 -19.73 -3.53 -1.52
CA ARG A 92 -19.29 -4.55 -2.49
C ARG A 92 -17.89 -4.27 -3.07
N TYR A 93 -17.63 -3.03 -3.48
CA TYR A 93 -16.37 -2.70 -4.13
C TYR A 93 -15.24 -2.37 -3.16
N ILE A 94 -15.53 -2.02 -1.90
CA ILE A 94 -14.55 -1.99 -0.81
C ILE A 94 -14.09 -3.43 -0.51
N ASP A 95 -15.00 -4.39 -0.42
CA ASP A 95 -14.65 -5.80 -0.22
C ASP A 95 -13.80 -6.34 -1.38
N ALA A 96 -14.21 -6.04 -2.62
CA ALA A 96 -13.44 -6.40 -3.82
C ALA A 96 -12.04 -5.73 -3.85
N TYR A 97 -11.93 -4.49 -3.40
CA TYR A 97 -10.64 -3.81 -3.23
C TYR A 97 -9.74 -4.58 -2.26
N PHE A 98 -10.27 -4.91 -1.10
CA PHE A 98 -9.51 -5.62 -0.09
C PHE A 98 -9.09 -7.02 -0.55
N GLU A 99 -9.98 -7.77 -1.21
CA GLU A 99 -9.64 -9.08 -1.77
C GLU A 99 -8.45 -9.00 -2.75
N VAL A 100 -8.45 -8.00 -3.63
CA VAL A 100 -7.36 -7.80 -4.59
C VAL A 100 -6.06 -7.40 -3.88
N MET A 101 -6.13 -6.48 -2.92
CA MET A 101 -4.94 -6.01 -2.21
C MET A 101 -4.31 -7.11 -1.35
N ASP A 102 -5.12 -7.94 -0.69
CA ASP A 102 -4.65 -9.09 0.08
C ASP A 102 -3.93 -10.11 -0.83
N LYS A 103 -4.52 -10.43 -2.00
CA LYS A 103 -3.86 -11.30 -2.99
C LYS A 103 -2.52 -10.73 -3.47
N LEU A 104 -2.41 -9.43 -3.63
CA LEU A 104 -1.17 -8.74 -4.02
C LEU A 104 -0.18 -8.56 -2.86
N ASN A 105 -0.44 -9.13 -1.68
CA ASN A 105 0.36 -8.99 -0.47
C ASN A 105 0.59 -7.52 -0.08
N VAL A 106 -0.43 -6.68 -0.27
CA VAL A 106 -0.46 -5.29 0.20
C VAL A 106 -1.00 -5.27 1.61
N ARG A 107 -0.18 -4.85 2.57
CA ARG A 107 -0.59 -4.78 3.97
C ARG A 107 -1.64 -3.70 4.19
N ARG A 108 -2.62 -3.99 5.04
CA ARG A 108 -3.69 -3.04 5.39
C ARG A 108 -3.09 -1.74 5.92
N ALA A 109 -3.63 -0.59 5.47
CA ALA A 109 -3.33 0.69 6.11
C ALA A 109 -3.81 0.66 7.58
N HIS A 110 -3.26 1.52 8.41
CA HIS A 110 -3.65 1.58 9.82
C HIS A 110 -5.06 2.16 10.00
N VAL A 111 -5.44 3.08 9.10
CA VAL A 111 -6.77 3.71 9.12
C VAL A 111 -7.29 3.81 7.69
N TYR A 112 -8.57 3.47 7.52
CA TYR A 112 -9.32 3.65 6.27
C TYR A 112 -10.52 4.56 6.51
N PRO A 113 -10.33 5.89 6.58
CA PRO A 113 -11.45 6.80 6.77
C PRO A 113 -12.37 6.81 5.55
N ARG A 114 -13.69 6.90 5.81
CA ARG A 114 -14.72 7.05 4.78
C ARG A 114 -15.27 8.47 4.79
N VAL A 115 -15.54 9.01 3.62
CA VAL A 115 -16.10 10.36 3.49
C VAL A 115 -17.42 10.48 4.22
N SER A 116 -18.30 9.47 4.08
CA SER A 116 -19.62 9.42 4.73
C SER A 116 -19.57 9.48 6.27
N GLU A 117 -18.44 9.10 6.87
CA GLU A 117 -18.22 9.10 8.32
C GLU A 117 -17.56 10.40 8.84
N HIS A 118 -17.26 11.36 7.94
CA HIS A 118 -16.49 12.58 8.28
C HIS A 118 -17.20 13.88 7.86
N MET A 119 -18.52 13.84 7.73
CA MET A 119 -19.30 15.00 7.26
C MET A 119 -19.22 16.20 8.17
N GLU A 120 -19.21 16.00 9.50
CA GLU A 120 -19.11 17.10 10.47
C GLU A 120 -17.79 17.84 10.31
N GLU A 121 -16.67 17.11 10.24
CA GLU A 121 -15.34 17.70 10.07
C GLU A 121 -15.19 18.40 8.71
N ILE A 122 -15.79 17.84 7.65
CA ILE A 122 -15.78 18.45 6.32
C ILE A 122 -16.54 19.77 6.35
N ILE A 123 -17.73 19.80 6.96
CA ILE A 123 -18.53 21.03 7.10
C ILE A 123 -17.76 22.07 7.92
N GLU A 124 -17.10 21.68 8.99
CA GLU A 124 -16.27 22.58 9.81
C GLU A 124 -15.09 23.14 9.01
N THR A 125 -14.42 22.32 8.21
CA THR A 125 -13.32 22.76 7.33
C THR A 125 -13.83 23.78 6.31
N VAL A 126 -14.96 23.52 5.66
CA VAL A 126 -15.56 24.44 4.68
C VAL A 126 -15.96 25.76 5.35
N LYS A 127 -16.55 25.73 6.55
CA LYS A 127 -16.83 26.95 7.34
C LYS A 127 -15.58 27.77 7.62
N ALA A 128 -14.51 27.10 8.08
CA ALA A 128 -13.26 27.77 8.36
C ALA A 128 -12.68 28.46 7.11
N LEU A 129 -12.82 27.85 5.94
CA LEU A 129 -12.39 28.45 4.66
C LEU A 129 -13.25 29.67 4.29
N ILE A 130 -14.56 29.64 4.53
CA ILE A 130 -15.45 30.81 4.33
C ILE A 130 -15.05 31.94 5.29
N ASP A 131 -14.92 31.64 6.56
CA ASP A 131 -14.60 32.61 7.61
C ASP A 131 -13.26 33.31 7.38
N ARG A 132 -12.31 32.59 6.75
CA ARG A 132 -11.00 33.13 6.38
C ARG A 132 -10.98 33.81 4.99
N GLY A 133 -12.11 33.80 4.28
CA GLY A 133 -12.25 34.48 2.98
C GLY A 133 -11.69 33.71 1.78
N TYR A 134 -11.38 32.44 1.93
CA TYR A 134 -10.95 31.55 0.84
C TYR A 134 -12.11 30.90 0.08
N ALA A 135 -13.32 30.91 0.64
CA ALA A 135 -14.48 30.29 0.02
C ALA A 135 -15.71 31.19 0.08
N TYR A 136 -16.70 30.95 -0.77
CA TYR A 136 -17.95 31.68 -0.84
C TYR A 136 -19.12 30.73 -1.13
N GLU A 137 -20.30 31.07 -0.59
CA GLU A 137 -21.56 30.37 -0.86
C GLU A 137 -22.26 30.97 -2.08
N MET A 138 -22.89 30.10 -2.87
CA MET A 138 -23.72 30.50 -3.99
C MET A 138 -24.80 29.45 -4.28
N ASP A 139 -26.08 29.80 -4.06
CA ASP A 139 -27.25 28.95 -4.32
C ASP A 139 -27.20 27.56 -3.66
N GLY A 140 -26.64 27.46 -2.44
CA GLY A 140 -26.47 26.20 -1.70
C GLY A 140 -25.22 25.41 -2.05
N ASP A 141 -24.46 25.80 -3.07
CA ASP A 141 -23.10 25.33 -3.33
C ASP A 141 -22.08 26.19 -2.58
N VAL A 142 -20.93 25.65 -2.22
CA VAL A 142 -19.78 26.40 -1.71
C VAL A 142 -18.60 26.19 -2.63
N TYR A 143 -17.96 27.25 -3.06
CA TYR A 143 -16.80 27.23 -3.95
C TYR A 143 -15.56 27.79 -3.25
N TYR A 144 -14.40 27.18 -3.52
CA TYR A 144 -13.09 27.73 -3.18
C TYR A 144 -12.69 28.78 -4.20
N SER A 145 -12.22 29.94 -3.76
CA SER A 145 -11.73 31.02 -4.61
C SER A 145 -10.22 30.89 -4.82
N VAL A 146 -9.82 30.34 -5.97
CA VAL A 146 -8.41 30.02 -6.26
C VAL A 146 -7.50 31.26 -6.26
N GLU A 147 -8.04 32.42 -6.65
CA GLU A 147 -7.29 33.69 -6.67
C GLU A 147 -6.88 34.20 -5.26
N LYS A 148 -7.53 33.68 -4.20
CA LYS A 148 -7.22 34.05 -2.82
C LYS A 148 -6.01 33.34 -2.27
N PHE A 149 -5.58 32.21 -2.90
CA PHE A 149 -4.43 31.43 -2.47
C PHE A 149 -3.20 31.76 -3.36
N GLU A 150 -2.28 32.54 -2.81
CA GLU A 150 -1.12 33.08 -3.54
C GLU A 150 -0.25 32.00 -4.17
N HIS A 151 -0.13 30.83 -3.53
CA HIS A 151 0.71 29.71 -3.98
C HIS A 151 0.01 28.70 -4.89
N TYR A 152 -1.20 29.02 -5.39
CA TYR A 152 -1.96 28.09 -6.24
C TYR A 152 -1.22 27.81 -7.56
N GLY A 153 -0.97 26.52 -7.82
CA GLY A 153 -0.23 26.05 -8.99
C GLY A 153 1.23 25.67 -8.68
N GLU A 154 1.68 25.79 -7.44
CA GLU A 154 3.06 25.52 -7.05
C GLU A 154 3.44 24.04 -7.22
N LEU A 155 2.58 23.11 -6.82
CA LEU A 155 2.79 21.65 -6.97
C LEU A 155 2.83 21.24 -8.44
N SER A 156 1.87 21.70 -9.23
CA SER A 156 1.76 21.36 -10.66
C SER A 156 2.75 22.11 -11.53
N GLY A 157 3.30 23.21 -11.03
CA GLY A 157 4.14 24.13 -11.79
C GLY A 157 3.38 24.90 -12.85
N ARG A 158 2.05 25.10 -12.66
CA ARG A 158 1.18 25.82 -13.57
C ARG A 158 0.81 27.17 -12.98
N ASN A 159 0.72 28.20 -13.80
CA ASN A 159 0.14 29.47 -13.38
C ASN A 159 -1.36 29.55 -13.74
N LEU A 160 -2.13 30.34 -13.00
CA LEU A 160 -3.57 30.48 -13.21
C LEU A 160 -3.92 31.01 -14.60
N GLU A 161 -3.14 31.90 -15.18
CA GLU A 161 -3.39 32.48 -16.50
C GLU A 161 -3.31 31.43 -17.60
N ASP A 162 -2.28 30.55 -17.56
CA ASP A 162 -2.13 29.45 -18.51
C ASP A 162 -3.24 28.40 -18.33
N MET A 163 -3.66 28.14 -17.10
CA MET A 163 -4.76 27.23 -16.81
C MET A 163 -6.11 27.76 -17.36
N MET A 164 -6.36 29.06 -17.21
CA MET A 164 -7.54 29.73 -17.76
C MET A 164 -7.54 29.71 -19.30
N ALA A 165 -6.39 29.93 -19.92
CA ALA A 165 -6.27 29.91 -21.38
C ALA A 165 -6.45 28.51 -21.98
N GLY A 166 -6.10 27.44 -21.23
CA GLY A 166 -6.23 26.03 -21.66
C GLY A 166 -7.51 25.34 -21.23
N ALA A 167 -8.28 25.96 -20.37
CA ALA A 167 -9.47 25.33 -19.81
C ALA A 167 -10.63 25.31 -20.84
N ARG A 168 -11.00 24.10 -21.31
CA ARG A 168 -12.35 23.81 -21.79
C ARG A 168 -13.27 23.74 -20.55
N VAL A 169 -13.51 24.89 -19.90
CA VAL A 169 -14.40 24.96 -18.75
C VAL A 169 -15.80 25.05 -19.28
N ASP A 170 -16.68 24.13 -18.87
CA ASP A 170 -18.11 24.42 -18.88
C ASP A 170 -18.29 25.71 -18.06
N VAL A 171 -18.59 26.78 -18.76
CA VAL A 171 -18.75 28.09 -18.15
C VAL A 171 -19.99 28.01 -17.28
N ASN A 172 -19.79 27.71 -16.01
CA ASN A 172 -20.83 27.90 -15.02
C ASN A 172 -20.82 29.41 -14.71
N ASP A 173 -21.76 30.13 -15.26
CA ASP A 173 -21.91 31.60 -15.10
C ASP A 173 -22.05 32.05 -13.62
N LYS A 174 -22.16 31.10 -12.70
CA LYS A 174 -22.29 31.34 -11.27
C LYS A 174 -20.95 31.52 -10.54
N LYS A 175 -19.82 30.98 -11.06
CA LYS A 175 -18.52 31.08 -10.38
C LYS A 175 -17.89 32.45 -10.57
N HIS A 176 -17.21 32.98 -9.52
CA HIS A 176 -16.44 34.22 -9.61
C HIS A 176 -15.24 34.06 -10.58
N ASN A 177 -14.57 32.90 -10.54
CA ASN A 177 -13.53 32.52 -11.47
C ASN A 177 -13.83 31.10 -12.02
N PRO A 178 -13.66 30.85 -13.33
CA PRO A 178 -13.86 29.52 -13.91
C PRO A 178 -13.05 28.39 -13.25
N MET A 179 -11.91 28.73 -12.67
CA MET A 179 -11.03 27.77 -11.96
C MET A 179 -11.48 27.47 -10.52
N ASP A 180 -12.42 28.24 -9.97
CA ASP A 180 -12.95 27.95 -8.64
C ASP A 180 -13.58 26.56 -8.61
N PHE A 181 -13.38 25.83 -7.53
CA PHE A 181 -13.84 24.45 -7.42
C PHE A 181 -14.76 24.23 -6.22
N ALA A 182 -15.66 23.27 -6.35
CA ALA A 182 -16.67 23.01 -5.33
C ALA A 182 -16.07 22.38 -4.08
N LEU A 183 -16.39 22.96 -2.92
CA LEU A 183 -16.14 22.42 -1.58
C LEU A 183 -17.37 21.68 -1.04
N TRP A 184 -18.57 22.21 -1.36
CA TRP A 184 -19.86 21.64 -1.03
C TRP A 184 -20.79 21.78 -2.22
N LYS A 185 -21.57 20.76 -2.53
CA LYS A 185 -22.54 20.73 -3.64
C LYS A 185 -23.93 20.53 -3.09
N ALA A 186 -24.86 21.40 -3.43
CA ALA A 186 -26.27 21.23 -3.11
C ALA A 186 -26.80 19.90 -3.69
N ALA A 187 -27.54 19.15 -2.88
CA ALA A 187 -28.07 17.85 -3.28
C ALA A 187 -29.11 17.97 -4.37
N LYS A 188 -29.05 17.06 -5.34
CA LYS A 188 -30.11 16.85 -6.31
C LYS A 188 -31.11 15.82 -5.79
N PRO A 189 -32.38 15.85 -6.24
CA PRO A 189 -33.37 14.87 -5.85
C PRO A 189 -32.88 13.41 -6.06
N GLY A 190 -32.91 12.61 -4.98
CA GLY A 190 -32.50 11.20 -5.00
C GLY A 190 -31.01 10.94 -4.78
N GLU A 191 -30.18 11.98 -4.63
CA GLU A 191 -28.78 11.83 -4.21
C GLU A 191 -28.67 11.68 -2.69
N PRO A 192 -27.64 10.98 -2.17
CA PRO A 192 -27.31 11.03 -0.75
C PRO A 192 -26.97 12.46 -0.36
N SER A 193 -27.47 12.91 0.79
CA SER A 193 -27.24 14.27 1.27
C SER A 193 -27.10 14.32 2.77
N TRP A 194 -26.43 15.37 3.23
CA TRP A 194 -26.24 15.71 4.63
C TRP A 194 -26.62 17.17 4.87
N SER A 195 -27.17 17.42 6.03
CA SER A 195 -27.57 18.77 6.43
C SER A 195 -26.36 19.62 6.73
N SER A 196 -26.31 20.82 6.17
CA SER A 196 -25.23 21.78 6.37
C SER A 196 -25.79 23.19 6.55
N PRO A 197 -24.99 24.20 6.95
CA PRO A 197 -25.42 25.60 6.99
C PRO A 197 -25.89 26.15 5.64
N TRP A 198 -25.48 25.54 4.55
CA TRP A 198 -25.80 25.94 3.15
C TRP A 198 -26.98 25.16 2.58
N GLY A 199 -27.55 24.24 3.37
CA GLY A 199 -28.64 23.35 2.98
C GLY A 199 -28.20 21.90 2.84
N GLU A 200 -29.13 21.06 2.35
CA GLU A 200 -28.84 19.64 2.07
C GLU A 200 -27.86 19.51 0.90
N GLY A 201 -26.78 18.74 1.12
CA GLY A 201 -25.75 18.61 0.10
C GLY A 201 -24.73 17.52 0.40
N ARG A 202 -23.66 17.53 -0.35
CA ARG A 202 -22.53 16.61 -0.22
C ARG A 202 -21.20 17.29 -0.52
N PRO A 203 -20.05 16.76 -0.04
CA PRO A 203 -18.76 17.39 -0.25
C PRO A 203 -18.33 17.40 -1.72
N GLY A 204 -17.48 18.37 -2.06
CA GLY A 204 -16.65 18.32 -3.25
C GLY A 204 -15.53 17.30 -3.06
N TRP A 205 -15.03 16.74 -4.16
CA TRP A 205 -14.04 15.64 -4.13
C TRP A 205 -12.72 15.99 -3.42
N HIS A 206 -12.29 17.25 -3.45
CA HIS A 206 -10.96 17.64 -2.95
C HIS A 206 -10.93 17.87 -1.44
N ILE A 207 -12.04 18.37 -0.86
CA ILE A 207 -12.10 18.69 0.57
C ILE A 207 -12.04 17.45 1.47
N GLU A 208 -12.43 16.31 0.93
CA GLU A 208 -12.45 15.03 1.63
C GLU A 208 -11.06 14.65 2.16
N CYS A 209 -10.07 14.59 1.25
CA CYS A 209 -8.70 14.21 1.58
C CYS A 209 -8.02 15.25 2.48
N SER A 210 -8.24 16.55 2.23
CA SER A 210 -7.74 17.61 3.11
C SER A 210 -8.23 17.43 4.55
N THR A 211 -9.53 17.25 4.73
CA THR A 211 -10.12 17.11 6.06
C THR A 211 -9.66 15.84 6.77
N MET A 212 -9.73 14.69 6.06
CA MET A 212 -9.38 13.42 6.67
C MET A 212 -7.89 13.31 6.97
N SER A 213 -7.01 13.80 6.10
CA SER A 213 -5.57 13.78 6.37
C SER A 213 -5.21 14.66 7.57
N MET A 214 -5.75 15.88 7.67
CA MET A 214 -5.54 16.76 8.83
C MET A 214 -6.06 16.13 10.13
N LYS A 215 -7.21 15.47 10.11
CA LYS A 215 -7.78 14.81 11.28
C LYS A 215 -6.87 13.72 11.84
N TYR A 216 -6.30 12.88 10.99
CA TYR A 216 -5.52 11.72 11.43
C TYR A 216 -4.03 11.98 11.56
N LEU A 217 -3.47 12.90 10.77
CA LEU A 217 -2.02 13.13 10.68
C LEU A 217 -1.58 14.51 11.17
N GLY A 218 -2.54 15.43 11.44
CA GLY A 218 -2.27 16.79 11.86
C GLY A 218 -2.15 17.78 10.70
N GLU A 219 -1.88 19.04 11.04
CA GLU A 219 -1.85 20.15 10.08
C GLU A 219 -0.66 20.08 9.12
N THR A 220 0.41 19.41 9.53
CA THR A 220 1.59 19.10 8.71
C THR A 220 2.01 17.66 8.93
N PHE A 221 2.24 16.91 7.85
CA PHE A 221 2.70 15.52 7.91
C PHE A 221 3.76 15.21 6.84
N ASP A 222 4.31 13.98 6.87
CA ASP A 222 5.52 13.69 6.11
C ASP A 222 5.25 13.43 4.63
N PHE A 223 4.41 12.43 4.30
CA PHE A 223 4.23 11.96 2.94
C PHE A 223 2.78 12.00 2.49
N HIS A 224 2.55 12.57 1.31
CA HIS A 224 1.28 12.42 0.60
C HIS A 224 1.53 11.86 -0.79
N GLY A 225 0.70 10.90 -1.19
CA GLY A 225 0.90 10.24 -2.47
C GLY A 225 -0.34 9.79 -3.20
N GLY A 226 -0.11 9.54 -4.49
CA GLY A 226 -1.12 9.06 -5.41
C GLY A 226 -0.61 8.93 -6.84
N GLY A 227 -1.50 8.77 -7.80
CA GLY A 227 -1.15 8.81 -9.21
C GLY A 227 -0.72 10.21 -9.68
N SER A 228 0.10 10.29 -10.72
CA SER A 228 0.51 11.58 -11.30
C SER A 228 -0.65 12.38 -11.90
N ASP A 229 -1.79 11.76 -12.15
CA ASP A 229 -3.05 12.41 -12.53
C ASP A 229 -3.69 13.19 -11.38
N LEU A 230 -3.35 12.90 -10.13
CA LEU A 230 -3.83 13.61 -8.96
C LEU A 230 -3.04 14.90 -8.68
N ILE A 231 -1.85 15.09 -9.25
CA ILE A 231 -1.05 16.31 -9.06
C ILE A 231 -1.92 17.54 -9.31
N PHE A 232 -2.66 17.53 -10.42
CA PHE A 232 -3.61 18.58 -10.77
C PHE A 232 -4.89 17.99 -11.35
N PRO A 233 -6.07 18.41 -10.87
CA PRO A 233 -6.27 19.47 -9.88
C PRO A 233 -6.28 19.00 -8.42
N HIS A 234 -6.31 17.68 -8.11
CA HIS A 234 -6.69 17.16 -6.81
C HIS A 234 -5.75 17.59 -5.68
N HIS A 235 -4.47 17.23 -5.74
CA HIS A 235 -3.49 17.55 -4.70
C HIS A 235 -3.16 19.05 -4.62
N GLU A 236 -3.19 19.75 -5.77
CA GLU A 236 -3.08 21.21 -5.79
C GLU A 236 -4.21 21.85 -4.97
N ASN A 237 -5.44 21.37 -5.15
CA ASN A 237 -6.60 21.85 -4.42
C ASN A 237 -6.54 21.47 -2.94
N GLU A 238 -5.98 20.31 -2.59
CA GLU A 238 -5.77 19.91 -1.20
C GLU A 238 -4.79 20.84 -0.47
N ILE A 239 -3.70 21.26 -1.13
CA ILE A 239 -2.76 22.24 -0.58
C ILE A 239 -3.51 23.54 -0.28
N ALA A 240 -4.22 24.07 -1.28
CA ALA A 240 -4.95 25.32 -1.14
C ALA A 240 -5.99 25.26 0.00
N GLN A 241 -6.74 24.16 0.11
CA GLN A 241 -7.72 23.95 1.16
C GLN A 241 -7.07 23.84 2.55
N SER A 242 -6.07 23.01 2.68
CA SER A 242 -5.46 22.71 3.99
C SER A 242 -4.68 23.91 4.53
N GLU A 243 -3.85 24.54 3.71
CA GLU A 243 -3.08 25.72 4.11
C GLU A 243 -3.98 26.96 4.27
N GLY A 244 -5.00 27.11 3.43
CA GLY A 244 -6.01 28.14 3.59
C GLY A 244 -6.82 27.98 4.88
N CYS A 245 -7.13 26.74 5.28
CA CYS A 245 -7.88 26.43 6.50
C CYS A 245 -7.02 26.62 7.76
N THR A 246 -5.80 26.14 7.78
CA THR A 246 -4.94 26.11 8.98
C THR A 246 -4.05 27.35 9.10
N GLY A 247 -3.56 27.87 7.98
CA GLY A 247 -2.48 28.85 7.91
C GLY A 247 -1.08 28.23 8.11
N CYS A 248 -0.98 26.89 8.20
CA CYS A 248 0.29 26.19 8.31
C CYS A 248 0.84 25.88 6.91
N HIS A 249 2.13 26.11 6.72
CA HIS A 249 2.86 25.81 5.49
C HIS A 249 4.20 25.13 5.83
N PRO A 250 4.59 24.03 5.19
CA PRO A 250 3.82 23.27 4.21
C PRO A 250 2.77 22.37 4.89
N PHE A 251 1.65 22.11 4.21
CA PHE A 251 0.69 21.09 4.58
C PHE A 251 1.32 19.68 4.54
N VAL A 252 2.06 19.36 3.48
CA VAL A 252 2.79 18.10 3.32
C VAL A 252 4.25 18.38 2.99
N LYS A 253 5.17 17.69 3.68
CA LYS A 253 6.61 17.86 3.42
C LYS A 253 7.05 17.25 2.10
N TYR A 254 6.58 16.05 1.78
CA TYR A 254 7.03 15.28 0.60
C TYR A 254 5.86 14.76 -0.21
N TRP A 255 5.70 15.24 -1.43
CA TRP A 255 4.71 14.81 -2.39
C TRP A 255 5.31 13.77 -3.34
N LEU A 256 4.79 12.54 -3.30
CA LEU A 256 5.29 11.44 -4.12
C LEU A 256 4.19 10.93 -5.08
N HIS A 257 4.49 10.91 -6.38
CA HIS A 257 3.51 10.54 -7.40
C HIS A 257 4.00 9.38 -8.25
N ASN A 258 3.10 8.40 -8.44
CA ASN A 258 3.34 7.27 -9.34
C ASN A 258 3.15 7.66 -10.79
N GLY A 259 4.03 7.17 -11.66
CA GLY A 259 3.84 7.29 -13.12
C GLY A 259 2.59 6.55 -13.60
N PHE A 260 2.13 6.87 -14.79
CA PHE A 260 0.97 6.23 -15.42
C PHE A 260 1.22 4.77 -15.79
N ILE A 261 0.14 3.98 -15.90
CA ILE A 261 0.16 2.73 -16.65
C ILE A 261 -0.12 3.07 -18.10
N THR A 262 0.73 2.56 -18.99
CA THR A 262 0.50 2.56 -20.44
C THR A 262 0.19 1.15 -20.92
N VAL A 263 -0.46 1.03 -22.06
CA VAL A 263 -0.73 -0.23 -22.75
C VAL A 263 -0.28 -0.04 -24.18
N ASN A 264 0.75 -0.77 -24.60
CA ASN A 264 1.39 -0.58 -25.91
C ASN A 264 1.78 0.90 -26.14
N GLU A 265 2.43 1.50 -25.12
CA GLU A 265 2.89 2.90 -25.12
C GLU A 265 1.77 3.97 -25.09
N GLU A 266 0.49 3.58 -25.17
CA GLU A 266 -0.66 4.48 -25.04
C GLU A 266 -1.17 4.53 -23.59
N LYS A 267 -1.59 5.70 -23.12
CA LYS A 267 -2.16 5.84 -21.76
C LYS A 267 -3.41 4.96 -21.63
N MET A 268 -3.44 4.13 -20.59
CA MET A 268 -4.62 3.32 -20.26
C MET A 268 -5.82 4.22 -19.96
N SER A 269 -6.93 4.01 -20.68
CA SER A 269 -8.18 4.74 -20.46
C SER A 269 -9.42 3.92 -20.81
N LYS A 270 -10.54 4.19 -20.11
CA LYS A 270 -11.83 3.54 -20.38
C LYS A 270 -12.34 3.81 -21.80
N SER A 271 -12.07 5.01 -22.34
CA SER A 271 -12.52 5.41 -23.68
C SER A 271 -11.80 4.64 -24.80
N LEU A 272 -10.59 4.17 -24.56
CA LEU A 272 -9.80 3.38 -25.51
C LEU A 272 -10.07 1.87 -25.40
N GLY A 273 -10.81 1.43 -24.38
CA GLY A 273 -11.09 0.00 -24.16
C GLY A 273 -9.86 -0.84 -23.79
N ASN A 274 -8.74 -0.20 -23.47
CA ASN A 274 -7.47 -0.83 -23.07
C ASN A 274 -7.31 -0.89 -21.54
N PHE A 275 -8.42 -1.21 -20.83
CA PHE A 275 -8.53 -1.13 -19.39
C PHE A 275 -8.54 -2.54 -18.79
N PHE A 276 -7.57 -2.87 -17.96
CA PHE A 276 -7.40 -4.20 -17.39
C PHE A 276 -7.74 -4.22 -15.91
N MET A 277 -8.75 -5.02 -15.54
CA MET A 277 -9.07 -5.27 -14.14
C MET A 277 -8.04 -6.22 -13.55
N VAL A 278 -7.69 -6.00 -12.28
CA VAL A 278 -6.73 -6.89 -11.61
C VAL A 278 -7.29 -8.32 -11.53
N ILE A 279 -8.58 -8.48 -11.27
CA ILE A 279 -9.22 -9.78 -11.19
C ILE A 279 -9.04 -10.60 -12.48
N ASP A 280 -9.19 -9.97 -13.66
CA ASP A 280 -9.01 -10.63 -14.96
C ASP A 280 -7.55 -11.06 -15.19
N ILE A 281 -6.58 -10.22 -14.75
CA ILE A 281 -5.16 -10.56 -14.82
C ILE A 281 -4.84 -11.77 -13.93
N LEU A 282 -5.46 -11.83 -12.74
CA LEU A 282 -5.25 -12.91 -11.77
C LEU A 282 -5.90 -14.25 -12.17
N GLU A 283 -6.73 -14.30 -13.21
CA GLU A 283 -7.17 -15.55 -13.81
C GLU A 283 -6.04 -16.27 -14.58
N HIS A 284 -5.02 -15.52 -15.04
CA HIS A 284 -3.96 -16.03 -15.91
C HIS A 284 -2.58 -16.00 -15.25
N TYR A 285 -2.37 -15.14 -14.27
CA TYR A 285 -1.07 -14.94 -13.61
C TYR A 285 -1.21 -15.00 -12.08
N GLU A 286 -0.18 -15.56 -11.44
CA GLU A 286 -0.09 -15.54 -9.98
C GLU A 286 -0.04 -14.08 -9.46
N PRO A 287 -0.70 -13.74 -8.36
CA PRO A 287 -0.72 -12.38 -7.80
C PRO A 287 0.69 -11.81 -7.56
N GLU A 288 1.60 -12.65 -7.13
CA GLU A 288 3.00 -12.30 -6.87
C GLU A 288 3.73 -11.88 -8.15
N THR A 289 3.37 -12.46 -9.31
CA THR A 289 3.88 -12.04 -10.61
C THR A 289 3.47 -10.61 -10.94
N LEU A 290 2.21 -10.26 -10.70
CA LEU A 290 1.71 -8.90 -10.93
C LEU A 290 2.37 -7.90 -9.98
N ARG A 291 2.52 -8.24 -8.70
CA ARG A 291 3.26 -7.42 -7.74
C ARG A 291 4.69 -7.19 -8.19
N PHE A 292 5.40 -8.25 -8.56
CA PHE A 292 6.77 -8.19 -9.05
C PHE A 292 6.90 -7.34 -10.32
N PHE A 293 5.97 -7.50 -11.26
CA PHE A 293 5.89 -6.68 -12.47
C PHE A 293 5.78 -5.19 -12.14
N ILE A 294 4.87 -4.81 -11.24
CA ILE A 294 4.67 -3.42 -10.81
C ILE A 294 5.96 -2.83 -10.23
N LEU A 295 6.70 -3.60 -9.44
CA LEU A 295 7.91 -3.16 -8.75
C LEU A 295 9.19 -3.24 -9.62
N SER A 296 9.13 -3.88 -10.78
CA SER A 296 10.27 -3.99 -11.72
C SER A 296 10.64 -2.66 -12.40
N THR A 297 9.76 -1.66 -12.30
CA THR A 297 9.99 -0.31 -12.83
C THR A 297 9.93 0.70 -11.68
N HIS A 298 10.80 1.70 -11.72
CA HIS A 298 10.77 2.78 -10.72
C HIS A 298 9.39 3.42 -10.62
N TYR A 299 8.87 3.66 -9.42
CA TYR A 299 7.49 4.09 -9.21
C TYR A 299 7.12 5.37 -9.99
N ARG A 300 8.04 6.32 -10.17
CA ARG A 300 7.81 7.56 -10.92
C ARG A 300 7.78 7.38 -12.44
N SER A 301 8.36 6.31 -12.96
CA SER A 301 8.39 6.06 -14.40
C SER A 301 7.07 5.49 -14.90
N PRO A 302 6.66 5.77 -16.14
CA PRO A 302 5.55 5.05 -16.77
C PRO A 302 5.82 3.54 -16.74
N LEU A 303 4.78 2.75 -16.53
CA LEU A 303 4.84 1.29 -16.56
C LEU A 303 4.00 0.79 -17.72
N ASP A 304 4.66 0.23 -18.72
CA ASP A 304 4.00 -0.30 -19.90
C ASP A 304 3.53 -1.74 -19.64
N PHE A 305 2.22 -1.95 -19.73
CA PHE A 305 1.57 -3.22 -19.47
C PHE A 305 1.35 -3.98 -20.77
N SER A 306 1.82 -5.22 -20.82
CA SER A 306 1.50 -6.19 -21.86
C SER A 306 1.65 -7.61 -21.30
N ASP A 307 1.00 -8.59 -21.95
CA ASP A 307 1.15 -10.01 -21.59
C ASP A 307 2.60 -10.49 -21.71
N GLU A 308 3.35 -9.98 -22.66
CA GLU A 308 4.76 -10.32 -22.84
C GLU A 308 5.59 -9.88 -21.63
N ARG A 309 5.35 -8.68 -21.12
CA ARG A 309 6.04 -8.16 -19.93
C ARG A 309 5.64 -8.87 -18.64
N LEU A 310 4.38 -9.27 -18.52
CA LEU A 310 3.96 -10.13 -17.40
C LEU A 310 4.63 -11.51 -17.46
N ALA A 311 4.72 -12.12 -18.66
CA ALA A 311 5.43 -13.37 -18.84
C ALA A 311 6.94 -13.24 -18.56
N GLU A 312 7.57 -12.10 -18.85
CA GLU A 312 8.95 -11.80 -18.46
C GLU A 312 9.10 -11.67 -16.94
N ALA A 313 8.17 -10.99 -16.28
CA ALA A 313 8.13 -10.87 -14.83
C ALA A 313 7.98 -12.25 -14.16
N GLN A 314 7.11 -13.11 -14.68
CA GLN A 314 6.91 -14.47 -14.20
C GLN A 314 8.21 -15.31 -14.32
N ARG A 315 8.89 -15.26 -15.48
CA ARG A 315 10.19 -15.95 -15.66
C ARG A 315 11.26 -15.43 -14.72
N SER A 316 11.26 -14.12 -14.49
CA SER A 316 12.20 -13.47 -13.58
C SER A 316 11.94 -13.87 -12.12
N LEU A 317 10.68 -13.87 -11.68
CA LEU A 317 10.30 -14.32 -10.35
C LEU A 317 10.62 -15.79 -10.13
N SER A 318 10.41 -16.67 -11.15
CA SER A 318 10.78 -18.09 -11.08
C SER A 318 12.28 -18.32 -10.82
N ARG A 319 13.15 -17.43 -11.31
CA ARG A 319 14.60 -17.50 -11.02
C ARG A 319 14.91 -17.19 -9.55
N LEU A 320 14.16 -16.27 -8.92
CA LEU A 320 14.28 -16.01 -7.50
C LEU A 320 13.71 -17.18 -6.67
N LYS A 321 12.58 -17.78 -7.08
CA LYS A 321 12.02 -19.00 -6.46
C LYS A 321 13.04 -20.15 -6.47
N THR A 322 13.74 -20.38 -7.59
CA THR A 322 14.81 -21.38 -7.67
C THR A 322 15.95 -21.10 -6.69
N ALA A 323 16.34 -19.83 -6.52
CA ALA A 323 17.37 -19.49 -5.53
C ALA A 323 16.91 -19.75 -4.08
N GLN A 324 15.63 -19.49 -3.78
CA GLN A 324 15.03 -19.81 -2.50
C GLN A 324 15.03 -21.33 -2.21
N GLU A 325 14.62 -22.13 -3.20
CA GLU A 325 14.64 -23.60 -3.10
C GLU A 325 16.06 -24.13 -2.87
N ASN A 326 17.05 -23.63 -3.62
CA ASN A 326 18.46 -24.00 -3.48
C ASN A 326 19.00 -23.60 -2.10
N LEU A 327 18.57 -22.46 -1.57
CA LEU A 327 18.94 -22.02 -0.24
C LEU A 327 18.34 -22.91 0.85
N GLN A 328 17.09 -23.34 0.71
CA GLN A 328 16.45 -24.33 1.60
C GLN A 328 17.18 -25.68 1.55
N ALA A 329 17.62 -26.15 0.37
CA ALA A 329 18.41 -27.34 0.20
C ALA A 329 19.77 -27.23 0.93
N LEU A 330 20.46 -26.08 0.82
CA LEU A 330 21.69 -25.81 1.56
C LEU A 330 21.46 -25.82 3.08
N MET A 331 20.36 -25.28 3.57
CA MET A 331 20.01 -25.30 5.01
C MET A 331 19.85 -26.72 5.53
N ALA A 332 19.28 -27.63 4.75
CA ALA A 332 19.12 -29.02 5.13
C ALA A 332 20.47 -29.78 5.25
N LEU A 333 21.52 -29.30 4.59
CA LEU A 333 22.83 -29.92 4.55
C LEU A 333 23.85 -29.29 5.52
N MET A 334 23.47 -28.29 6.33
CA MET A 334 24.36 -27.53 7.20
C MET A 334 25.23 -28.43 8.09
N ASN A 335 26.54 -28.11 8.23
CA ASN A 335 27.44 -28.55 9.28
C ASN A 335 28.94 -28.56 8.90
N ALA A 336 29.42 -27.68 8.02
CA ALA A 336 30.85 -27.46 7.81
C ALA A 336 31.33 -26.15 8.42
N GLY A 337 32.61 -26.08 8.73
CA GLY A 337 33.29 -24.85 9.14
C GLY A 337 33.58 -23.93 7.95
N PRO A 338 34.06 -22.70 8.21
CA PRO A 338 34.36 -21.73 7.18
C PRO A 338 35.55 -22.17 6.30
N THR A 339 35.46 -21.88 5.01
CA THR A 339 36.56 -21.96 4.05
C THR A 339 36.94 -20.55 3.58
N GLU A 340 38.09 -20.39 2.92
CA GLU A 340 38.51 -19.10 2.38
C GLU A 340 37.48 -18.57 1.37
N GLU A 341 36.92 -19.47 0.54
CA GLU A 341 35.87 -19.12 -0.43
C GLU A 341 34.56 -18.70 0.23
N SER A 342 34.13 -19.42 1.28
CA SER A 342 32.92 -19.02 2.03
C SER A 342 33.08 -17.69 2.74
N LEU A 343 34.28 -17.35 3.22
CA LEU A 343 34.58 -16.05 3.83
C LEU A 343 34.57 -14.91 2.79
N LYS A 344 35.04 -15.17 1.56
CA LYS A 344 34.90 -14.19 0.45
C LYS A 344 33.45 -13.97 0.10
N LEU A 345 32.68 -15.06 0.00
CA LEU A 345 31.25 -14.99 -0.34
C LEU A 345 30.44 -14.26 0.74
N ARG A 346 30.74 -14.48 2.04
CA ARG A 346 30.09 -13.71 3.13
C ARG A 346 30.25 -12.21 2.95
N ARG A 347 31.44 -11.73 2.59
CA ARG A 347 31.66 -10.29 2.33
C ARG A 347 30.85 -9.82 1.15
N LYS A 348 30.84 -10.57 0.06
CA LYS A 348 30.06 -10.26 -1.16
C LYS A 348 28.56 -10.17 -0.87
N VAL A 349 28.01 -11.06 -0.05
CA VAL A 349 26.59 -11.05 0.35
C VAL A 349 26.24 -9.79 1.14
N LEU A 350 27.12 -9.38 2.07
CA LEU A 350 26.91 -8.14 2.82
C LEU A 350 27.06 -6.88 1.95
N GLU A 351 27.94 -6.88 0.98
CA GLU A 351 28.03 -5.83 -0.05
C GLU A 351 26.74 -5.71 -0.84
N LEU A 352 26.22 -6.83 -1.37
CA LEU A 352 24.94 -6.86 -2.12
C LEU A 352 23.75 -6.40 -1.27
N ARG A 353 23.73 -6.77 0.02
CA ARG A 353 22.74 -6.25 0.96
C ARG A 353 22.82 -4.73 1.08
N ASN A 354 24.02 -4.19 1.27
CA ASN A 354 24.20 -2.74 1.36
C ASN A 354 23.79 -2.01 0.07
N GLU A 355 24.15 -2.55 -1.10
CA GLU A 355 23.75 -2.00 -2.40
C GLU A 355 22.22 -2.01 -2.58
N PHE A 356 21.52 -3.08 -2.15
CA PHE A 356 20.07 -3.14 -2.11
C PHE A 356 19.48 -2.03 -1.21
N MET A 357 20.00 -1.89 0.01
CA MET A 357 19.53 -0.87 0.95
C MET A 357 19.79 0.55 0.45
N GLU A 358 20.93 0.81 -0.20
CA GLU A 358 21.20 2.10 -0.82
C GLU A 358 20.25 2.41 -1.99
N ALA A 359 19.91 1.40 -2.81
CA ALA A 359 18.92 1.55 -3.86
C ALA A 359 17.55 1.95 -3.29
N MET A 360 17.14 1.32 -2.18
CA MET A 360 15.89 1.66 -1.50
C MET A 360 15.93 3.05 -0.84
N ARG A 361 17.07 3.45 -0.27
CA ARG A 361 17.27 4.80 0.29
C ARG A 361 17.30 5.89 -0.77
N ASP A 362 17.60 5.57 -2.02
CA ASP A 362 17.61 6.52 -3.12
C ASP A 362 16.27 6.54 -3.86
N ASP A 363 15.28 7.15 -3.24
CA ASP A 363 13.95 7.36 -3.82
C ASP A 363 13.17 6.07 -4.04
N PHE A 364 13.32 5.13 -3.10
CA PHE A 364 12.63 3.84 -3.11
C PHE A 364 12.77 3.10 -4.45
N ASN A 365 13.99 3.04 -4.98
CA ASN A 365 14.27 2.48 -6.29
C ASN A 365 14.21 0.95 -6.31
N THR A 366 12.98 0.41 -6.34
CA THR A 366 12.71 -1.03 -6.35
C THR A 366 13.33 -1.73 -7.56
N ALA A 367 13.37 -1.08 -8.72
CA ALA A 367 13.96 -1.67 -9.93
C ALA A 367 15.46 -1.98 -9.74
N LEU A 368 16.22 -1.02 -9.16
CA LEU A 368 17.63 -1.23 -8.85
C LEU A 368 17.79 -2.24 -7.69
N ALA A 369 16.97 -2.14 -6.65
CA ALA A 369 16.98 -3.07 -5.52
C ALA A 369 16.75 -4.52 -5.99
N ILE A 370 15.78 -4.79 -6.85
CA ILE A 370 15.52 -6.09 -7.45
C ILE A 370 16.75 -6.60 -8.25
N SER A 371 17.51 -5.74 -8.89
CA SER A 371 18.74 -6.15 -9.58
C SER A 371 19.79 -6.75 -8.61
N HIS A 372 19.89 -6.21 -7.39
CA HIS A 372 20.76 -6.75 -6.34
C HIS A 372 20.21 -8.05 -5.75
N MET A 373 18.87 -8.24 -5.70
CA MET A 373 18.28 -9.55 -5.37
C MET A 373 18.69 -10.62 -6.39
N PHE A 374 18.69 -10.31 -7.68
CA PHE A 374 19.17 -11.24 -8.72
C PHE A 374 20.67 -11.54 -8.59
N ALA A 375 21.47 -10.54 -8.23
CA ALA A 375 22.90 -10.77 -7.98
C ALA A 375 23.10 -11.72 -6.80
N LEU A 376 22.34 -11.55 -5.70
CA LEU A 376 22.35 -12.46 -4.57
C LEU A 376 21.87 -13.87 -4.95
N ALA A 377 20.75 -13.97 -5.69
CA ALA A 377 20.23 -15.26 -6.19
C ALA A 377 21.26 -16.01 -7.04
N LYS A 378 22.01 -15.31 -7.86
CA LYS A 378 23.12 -15.90 -8.63
C LYS A 378 24.19 -16.49 -7.71
N GLU A 379 24.62 -15.78 -6.68
CA GLU A 379 25.62 -16.26 -5.72
C GLU A 379 25.10 -17.49 -4.94
N ILE A 380 23.82 -17.49 -4.54
CA ILE A 380 23.17 -18.65 -3.91
C ILE A 380 23.25 -19.87 -4.83
N ASN A 381 22.85 -19.72 -6.10
CA ASN A 381 22.83 -20.82 -7.07
C ASN A 381 24.23 -21.35 -7.36
N ILE A 382 25.24 -20.48 -7.50
CA ILE A 382 26.65 -20.88 -7.70
C ILE A 382 27.14 -21.65 -6.47
N TYR A 383 26.88 -21.15 -5.27
CA TYR A 383 27.31 -21.81 -4.03
C TYR A 383 26.62 -23.17 -3.85
N HIS A 384 25.31 -23.25 -4.08
CA HIS A 384 24.57 -24.51 -4.05
C HIS A 384 25.18 -25.53 -5.02
N GLN A 385 25.42 -25.13 -6.29
CA GLN A 385 26.02 -26.00 -7.29
C GLN A 385 27.42 -26.48 -6.89
N SER A 386 28.22 -25.63 -6.27
CA SER A 386 29.59 -26.03 -5.82
C SER A 386 29.54 -27.08 -4.70
N ILE A 387 28.58 -26.97 -3.78
CA ILE A 387 28.39 -27.93 -2.70
C ILE A 387 27.90 -29.30 -3.24
N VAL A 388 26.86 -29.24 -4.10
CA VAL A 388 26.25 -30.48 -4.66
C VAL A 388 27.23 -31.23 -5.56
N SER A 389 27.99 -30.54 -6.43
CA SER A 389 28.90 -31.16 -7.37
C SER A 389 30.07 -31.91 -6.71
N VAL A 390 30.51 -31.45 -5.54
CA VAL A 390 31.61 -32.06 -4.77
C VAL A 390 31.11 -33.03 -3.70
N GLY A 391 29.79 -33.02 -3.41
CA GLY A 391 29.20 -33.78 -2.31
C GLY A 391 29.67 -33.30 -0.92
N SER A 392 30.06 -32.03 -0.81
CA SER A 392 30.55 -31.45 0.44
C SER A 392 29.39 -30.90 1.29
N LYS A 393 29.70 -30.49 2.53
CA LYS A 393 28.74 -29.81 3.42
C LYS A 393 28.97 -28.31 3.36
N PRO A 394 27.91 -27.50 3.32
CA PRO A 394 28.03 -26.06 3.27
C PRO A 394 28.48 -25.48 4.61
N ASP A 395 29.11 -24.31 4.57
CA ASP A 395 29.40 -23.47 5.73
C ASP A 395 28.08 -22.95 6.34
N GLY A 396 27.72 -23.48 7.52
CA GLY A 396 26.45 -23.16 8.18
C GLY A 396 26.26 -21.68 8.48
N LYS A 397 27.35 -20.95 8.82
CA LYS A 397 27.26 -19.50 9.09
C LYS A 397 27.02 -18.70 7.81
N LEU A 398 27.62 -19.11 6.67
CA LEU A 398 27.35 -18.48 5.38
C LEU A 398 25.88 -18.70 4.96
N VAL A 399 25.37 -19.93 5.09
CA VAL A 399 23.97 -20.26 4.74
C VAL A 399 23.00 -19.44 5.58
N SER A 400 23.26 -19.30 6.88
CA SER A 400 22.42 -18.44 7.74
C SER A 400 22.44 -16.96 7.32
N ILE A 401 23.60 -16.43 6.88
CA ILE A 401 23.71 -15.06 6.36
C ILE A 401 22.94 -14.93 5.06
N LEU A 402 23.11 -15.88 4.12
CA LEU A 402 22.38 -15.91 2.84
C LEU A 402 20.86 -15.90 3.09
N GLN A 403 20.38 -16.76 4.01
CA GLN A 403 18.96 -16.84 4.36
C GLN A 403 18.45 -15.52 4.94
N SER A 404 19.16 -14.96 5.91
CA SER A 404 18.77 -13.70 6.55
C SER A 404 18.67 -12.55 5.53
N VAL A 405 19.71 -12.39 4.70
CA VAL A 405 19.74 -11.30 3.71
C VAL A 405 18.71 -11.51 2.60
N PHE A 406 18.53 -12.73 2.11
CA PHE A 406 17.53 -13.01 1.08
C PHE A 406 16.10 -12.79 1.60
N SER A 407 15.80 -13.27 2.82
CA SER A 407 14.50 -13.05 3.45
C SER A 407 14.22 -11.58 3.76
N GLU A 408 15.23 -10.81 4.19
CA GLU A 408 15.13 -9.36 4.40
C GLU A 408 14.75 -8.63 3.11
N MET A 409 15.43 -8.93 2.00
CA MET A 409 15.13 -8.35 0.69
C MET A 409 13.73 -8.74 0.22
N CYS A 410 13.34 -10.02 0.36
CA CYS A 410 12.02 -10.52 0.01
C CYS A 410 10.93 -9.83 0.82
N PHE A 411 11.12 -9.64 2.13
CA PHE A 411 10.19 -8.95 3.02
C PHE A 411 9.97 -7.49 2.60
N ILE A 412 11.03 -6.75 2.30
CA ILE A 412 10.94 -5.33 1.88
C ILE A 412 10.18 -5.21 0.55
N ILE A 413 10.48 -6.06 -0.43
CA ILE A 413 9.78 -6.05 -1.73
C ILE A 413 8.38 -6.69 -1.63
N GLY A 414 8.14 -7.53 -0.63
CA GLY A 414 6.87 -8.22 -0.40
C GLY A 414 6.64 -9.37 -1.38
N VAL A 415 7.70 -10.05 -1.80
CA VAL A 415 7.65 -11.23 -2.65
C VAL A 415 8.41 -12.39 -2.00
N LEU A 416 8.01 -13.63 -2.31
CA LEU A 416 8.65 -14.85 -1.81
C LEU A 416 8.77 -14.88 -0.28
N GLU A 417 7.86 -14.20 0.41
CA GLU A 417 7.77 -14.27 1.86
C GLU A 417 7.43 -15.71 2.25
N SER A 418 8.28 -16.33 3.06
CA SER A 418 7.95 -17.64 3.62
C SER A 418 6.74 -17.46 4.55
N THR A 419 5.70 -18.28 4.36
CA THR A 419 4.53 -18.32 5.26
C THR A 419 4.90 -18.56 6.73
N GLN A 420 6.13 -18.99 7.01
CA GLN A 420 6.68 -19.09 8.37
C GLN A 420 6.96 -17.73 9.04
N GLY A 421 7.28 -16.67 8.29
CA GLY A 421 7.53 -15.35 8.87
C GLY A 421 6.26 -14.51 9.10
N ALA A 422 5.22 -14.73 8.31
CA ALA A 422 3.95 -14.02 8.47
C ALA A 422 3.13 -14.55 9.66
N VAL A 423 3.30 -15.83 10.02
CA VAL A 423 2.64 -16.45 11.19
C VAL A 423 3.33 -16.04 12.50
N GLU A 424 4.64 -15.72 12.48
CA GLU A 424 5.36 -15.29 13.69
C GLU A 424 5.11 -13.80 14.05
N ALA A 425 4.64 -12.98 13.13
CA ALA A 425 4.31 -11.57 13.42
C ALA A 425 2.89 -11.37 13.98
N GLU A 426 1.98 -12.34 13.80
CA GLU A 426 0.62 -12.30 14.35
C GLU A 426 0.35 -13.32 15.47
N SER A 427 1.14 -14.35 15.63
CA SER A 427 1.12 -15.18 16.84
C SER A 427 2.02 -14.53 17.89
N CYS A 428 1.45 -13.66 18.69
CA CYS A 428 1.94 -13.50 20.05
C CYS A 428 2.21 -14.92 20.56
N GLY A 429 3.47 -15.29 20.88
CA GLY A 429 3.95 -16.66 21.19
C GLY A 429 3.25 -17.40 22.34
N LEU A 430 1.94 -17.30 22.43
CA LEU A 430 1.01 -17.89 23.37
C LEU A 430 0.35 -19.18 22.84
N GLU A 431 0.37 -19.42 21.52
CA GLU A 431 -0.34 -20.58 20.94
C GLU A 431 0.29 -21.91 21.37
N GLU A 432 1.59 -22.05 21.23
CA GLU A 432 2.34 -23.26 21.63
C GLU A 432 2.27 -23.50 23.15
N PRO A 433 2.55 -22.52 24.02
CA PRO A 433 2.39 -22.67 25.46
C PRO A 433 0.94 -22.99 25.90
N LEU A 434 -0.06 -22.41 25.24
CA LEU A 434 -1.48 -22.72 25.52
C LEU A 434 -1.85 -24.13 25.08
N MET A 435 -1.35 -24.59 23.94
CA MET A 435 -1.58 -25.96 23.47
C MET A 435 -0.86 -26.98 24.36
N GLU A 436 0.37 -26.71 24.79
CA GLU A 436 1.08 -27.55 25.77
C GLU A 436 0.33 -27.66 27.09
N MET A 437 -0.22 -26.53 27.58
CA MET A 437 -1.03 -26.53 28.80
C MET A 437 -2.33 -27.35 28.63
N LEU A 438 -3.04 -27.21 27.51
CA LEU A 438 -4.28 -27.94 27.23
C LEU A 438 -4.02 -29.45 27.05
N ILE A 439 -2.92 -29.82 26.42
CA ILE A 439 -2.47 -31.21 26.28
C ILE A 439 -2.11 -31.79 27.65
N ALA A 440 -1.38 -31.03 28.48
CA ALA A 440 -1.04 -31.44 29.86
C ALA A 440 -2.30 -31.65 30.72
N MET A 441 -3.27 -30.72 30.66
CA MET A 441 -4.55 -30.85 31.37
C MET A 441 -5.35 -32.11 30.92
N ARG A 442 -5.37 -32.42 29.62
CA ARG A 442 -6.00 -33.64 29.11
C ARG A 442 -5.28 -34.89 29.59
N GLN A 443 -3.95 -34.89 29.63
CA GLN A 443 -3.16 -36.02 30.14
C GLN A 443 -3.37 -36.25 31.64
N GLU A 444 -3.44 -35.17 32.41
CA GLU A 444 -3.74 -35.22 33.84
C GLU A 444 -5.14 -35.79 34.10
N ALA A 445 -6.16 -35.33 33.38
CA ALA A 445 -7.51 -35.90 33.45
C ALA A 445 -7.53 -37.38 33.13
N ARG A 446 -6.79 -37.84 32.11
CA ARG A 446 -6.67 -39.28 31.79
C ARG A 446 -5.92 -40.05 32.89
N SER A 447 -4.89 -39.49 33.48
CA SER A 447 -4.17 -40.14 34.61
C SER A 447 -5.04 -40.27 35.83
N ASN A 448 -5.92 -39.34 36.10
CA ASN A 448 -6.90 -39.35 37.17
C ASN A 448 -8.18 -40.19 36.82
N LYS A 449 -8.20 -40.86 35.66
CA LYS A 449 -9.32 -41.63 35.12
C LYS A 449 -10.59 -40.80 34.89
N ASP A 450 -10.46 -39.49 34.78
CA ASP A 450 -11.56 -38.59 34.38
C ASP A 450 -11.62 -38.48 32.84
N TYR A 451 -12.15 -39.54 32.24
CA TYR A 451 -12.27 -39.61 30.78
C TYR A 451 -13.29 -38.61 30.23
N ALA A 452 -14.29 -38.22 31.04
CA ALA A 452 -15.30 -37.25 30.62
C ALA A 452 -14.68 -35.87 30.39
N GLN A 453 -13.81 -35.43 31.28
CA GLN A 453 -13.07 -34.15 31.12
C GLN A 453 -12.07 -34.22 29.96
N ALA A 454 -11.37 -35.35 29.79
CA ALA A 454 -10.43 -35.53 28.69
C ALA A 454 -11.08 -35.47 27.29
N ASP A 455 -12.27 -36.11 27.19
CA ASP A 455 -13.06 -36.09 25.94
C ASP A 455 -13.71 -34.72 25.70
N ALA A 456 -14.17 -34.04 26.73
CA ALA A 456 -14.71 -32.69 26.61
C ALA A 456 -13.65 -31.69 26.08
N LEU A 457 -12.42 -31.77 26.55
CA LEU A 457 -11.29 -30.95 26.04
C LEU A 457 -11.00 -31.26 24.56
N ARG A 458 -10.96 -32.54 24.20
CA ARG A 458 -10.74 -32.98 22.83
C ARG A 458 -11.81 -32.46 21.88
N ASN A 459 -13.08 -32.59 22.29
CA ASN A 459 -14.22 -32.16 21.48
C ASN A 459 -14.25 -30.64 21.27
N LYS A 460 -13.99 -29.86 22.33
CA LYS A 460 -13.89 -28.38 22.22
C LYS A 460 -12.76 -27.94 21.31
N LEU A 461 -11.62 -28.61 21.34
CA LEU A 461 -10.52 -28.32 20.42
C LEU A 461 -10.89 -28.67 18.99
N SER A 462 -11.60 -29.79 18.78
CA SER A 462 -12.09 -30.17 17.46
C SER A 462 -13.14 -29.20 16.90
N GLU A 463 -14.02 -28.63 17.75
CA GLU A 463 -15.01 -27.62 17.37
C GLU A 463 -14.38 -26.33 16.83
N ILE A 464 -13.16 -26.00 17.27
CA ILE A 464 -12.40 -24.83 16.79
C ILE A 464 -11.34 -25.18 15.74
N GLY A 465 -11.43 -26.39 15.13
CA GLY A 465 -10.56 -26.83 14.05
C GLY A 465 -9.18 -27.34 14.49
N ILE A 466 -9.01 -27.73 15.77
CA ILE A 466 -7.76 -28.31 16.28
C ILE A 466 -7.95 -29.80 16.54
N VAL A 467 -7.15 -30.63 15.87
CA VAL A 467 -7.18 -32.09 16.04
C VAL A 467 -5.99 -32.56 16.86
N LEU A 468 -6.25 -33.35 17.92
CA LEU A 468 -5.22 -34.00 18.72
C LEU A 468 -4.98 -35.44 18.22
N GLU A 469 -3.73 -35.78 17.94
CA GLU A 469 -3.29 -37.14 17.55
C GLU A 469 -2.42 -37.74 18.66
N ASP A 470 -2.88 -38.84 19.26
CA ASP A 470 -2.11 -39.62 20.24
C ASP A 470 -1.04 -40.44 19.47
N THR A 471 0.25 -40.20 19.69
CA THR A 471 1.36 -40.96 19.09
C THR A 471 2.19 -41.68 20.15
N PRO A 472 2.98 -42.70 19.80
CA PRO A 472 3.88 -43.37 20.76
C PRO A 472 4.89 -42.44 21.41
N GLN A 473 5.13 -41.24 20.82
CA GLN A 473 6.11 -40.25 21.30
C GLN A 473 5.42 -39.08 22.05
N GLY A 474 4.09 -39.09 22.20
CA GLY A 474 3.31 -38.05 22.85
C GLY A 474 2.10 -37.61 22.02
N VAL A 475 1.38 -36.59 22.49
CA VAL A 475 0.24 -36.01 21.79
C VAL A 475 0.74 -34.92 20.83
N ARG A 476 0.36 -35.02 19.57
CA ARG A 476 0.56 -33.97 18.56
C ARG A 476 -0.77 -33.30 18.23
N TRP A 477 -0.69 -32.06 17.79
CA TRP A 477 -1.86 -31.31 17.36
C TRP A 477 -1.65 -30.72 15.96
N LYS A 478 -2.74 -30.51 15.22
CA LYS A 478 -2.75 -29.84 13.92
C LYS A 478 -4.03 -29.05 13.73
N LYS A 479 -3.95 -27.98 12.98
CA LYS A 479 -5.14 -27.23 12.48
C LYS A 479 -5.72 -27.97 11.27
N GLN A 480 -7.07 -28.08 11.22
CA GLN A 480 -7.78 -28.57 10.04
C GLN A 480 -7.98 -27.44 9.03
#